data_e0c871033aeda83857aa2a93ba0e6985
#
_entry.id   e0c871033aeda83857aa2a93ba0e6985
#
_cell.length_a   1.000
_cell.length_b   1.000
_cell.length_c   1.000
_cell.angle_alpha   90.00
_cell.angle_beta   90.00
_cell.angle_gamma   90.00
#
_symmetry.space_group_name_H-M   'P 1'
#
loop_
_entity.id
_entity.type
_entity.pdbx_description
1 polymer ?
#
loop_
_entity_poly.entity_id
_entity_poly.type
_entity_poly.pdbx_seq_one_letter_code
_entity_poly.pdbx_strand_id
1 'polypeptide(L)'
;GLAQLVNADPGTTNFAGKTFYLDNDLDLSGHEWISIGTVLGGDYPEYRFCGVFDGQGHVISNLYSHESYIEGADESHNLLRNALFGSVYNGEVKNLGVADAEIWIDPKDNSAAGKGILVDWMGKSKITNCWTSGSIYSGTKTEKNIGGIVGITMQGCTISGCYSTATLTGNFTNSEGYYKNPDPATWPCDSIGGIVGARFNGSLTVTDCWFDGKIVVNSIQAAVGGIVGSIAIVN
;
A
#
# COMPACT_ATOMS: atom_id res chain seq x y z
N GLY A 1 19.95 5.48 0.43
CA GLY A 1 19.02 6.17 1.32
C GLY A 1 18.23 5.22 2.20
N LEU A 2 17.13 5.71 2.84
CA LEU A 2 16.35 4.95 3.84
C LEU A 2 15.83 3.60 3.28
N ALA A 3 15.28 3.59 2.06
CA ALA A 3 14.85 2.36 1.39
C ALA A 3 15.97 1.32 1.31
N GLN A 4 17.15 1.73 0.89
CA GLN A 4 18.32 0.86 0.81
C GLN A 4 18.70 0.28 2.17
N LEU A 5 18.63 1.07 3.23
CA LEU A 5 18.96 0.61 4.59
C LEU A 5 17.94 -0.37 5.14
N VAL A 6 16.63 -0.12 4.93
CA VAL A 6 15.56 -1.01 5.38
C VAL A 6 15.58 -2.34 4.61
N ASN A 7 15.95 -2.29 3.33
CA ASN A 7 15.87 -3.43 2.43
C ASN A 7 17.16 -4.27 2.38
N ALA A 8 18.28 -3.79 2.94
CA ALA A 8 19.60 -4.38 2.69
C ALA A 8 19.98 -5.56 3.59
N ASP A 9 19.38 -5.70 4.79
CA ASP A 9 19.81 -6.76 5.70
C ASP A 9 18.67 -7.20 6.64
N PRO A 10 18.26 -8.47 6.55
CA PRO A 10 17.24 -9.01 7.41
C PRO A 10 17.63 -8.92 8.89
N GLY A 11 16.83 -8.24 9.67
CA GLY A 11 16.89 -8.25 11.13
C GLY A 11 17.72 -7.17 11.82
N THR A 12 18.51 -6.39 11.11
CA THR A 12 19.38 -5.40 11.76
C THR A 12 18.88 -3.95 11.69
N THR A 13 18.02 -3.61 10.74
CA THR A 13 17.64 -2.22 10.47
C THR A 13 16.17 -1.98 10.15
N ASN A 14 15.25 -2.55 10.92
CA ASN A 14 13.82 -2.22 10.80
C ASN A 14 13.46 -0.87 11.45
N PHE A 15 14.41 -0.24 12.14
CA PHE A 15 14.31 1.06 12.78
C PHE A 15 13.26 1.19 13.90
N ALA A 16 12.91 0.09 14.56
CA ALA A 16 12.05 0.15 15.75
C ALA A 16 12.60 1.14 16.79
N GLY A 17 11.74 2.04 17.28
CA GLY A 17 12.10 3.06 18.26
C GLY A 17 12.94 4.23 17.71
N LYS A 18 13.13 4.32 16.38
CA LYS A 18 13.78 5.46 15.74
C LYS A 18 12.75 6.35 15.05
N THR A 19 13.06 7.66 15.02
CA THR A 19 12.28 8.65 14.29
C THR A 19 13.13 9.26 13.18
N PHE A 20 12.56 9.34 12.00
CA PHE A 20 13.10 10.03 10.84
C PHE A 20 12.29 11.28 10.58
N TYR A 21 12.97 12.37 10.35
CA TYR A 21 12.38 13.66 9.99
C TYR A 21 12.72 13.98 8.54
N LEU A 22 11.73 14.45 7.80
CA LEU A 22 11.94 15.00 6.46
C LEU A 22 12.14 16.51 6.60
N ASP A 23 13.35 16.99 6.32
CA ASP A 23 13.71 18.40 6.54
C ASP A 23 13.40 19.30 5.34
N ASN A 24 13.12 18.71 4.18
CA ASN A 24 12.80 19.43 2.94
C ASN A 24 11.89 18.58 2.06
N ASP A 25 11.21 19.21 1.12
CA ASP A 25 10.50 18.52 0.06
C ASP A 25 11.48 17.71 -0.79
N LEU A 26 11.02 16.56 -1.27
CA LEU A 26 11.80 15.68 -2.14
C LEU A 26 11.09 15.49 -3.48
N ASP A 27 11.85 15.61 -4.55
CA ASP A 27 11.41 15.26 -5.90
C ASP A 27 12.07 13.92 -6.30
N LEU A 28 11.24 12.89 -6.57
CA LEU A 28 11.68 11.57 -6.98
C LEU A 28 11.69 11.39 -8.50
N SER A 29 11.47 12.46 -9.27
CA SER A 29 11.44 12.41 -10.72
C SER A 29 12.72 11.83 -11.32
N GLY A 30 12.58 11.13 -12.45
CA GLY A 30 13.69 10.58 -13.21
C GLY A 30 14.27 9.25 -12.71
N HIS A 31 13.73 8.68 -11.64
CA HIS A 31 14.16 7.38 -11.13
C HIS A 31 12.94 6.55 -10.74
N GLU A 32 12.99 5.27 -11.06
CA GLU A 32 12.01 4.33 -10.55
C GLU A 32 12.18 4.14 -9.04
N TRP A 33 11.06 4.18 -8.34
CA TRP A 33 11.06 4.10 -6.89
C TRP A 33 11.14 2.65 -6.39
N ILE A 34 12.04 2.41 -5.46
CA ILE A 34 12.08 1.18 -4.67
C ILE A 34 11.52 1.48 -3.28
N SER A 35 10.43 0.83 -2.94
CA SER A 35 9.71 1.05 -1.68
C SER A 35 10.58 0.85 -0.43
N ILE A 36 10.29 1.63 0.60
CA ILE A 36 10.86 1.42 1.93
C ILE A 36 10.15 0.22 2.57
N GLY A 37 10.88 -0.86 2.83
CA GLY A 37 10.32 -2.11 3.34
C GLY A 37 9.62 -2.93 2.23
N THR A 38 10.28 -3.95 1.72
CA THR A 38 9.84 -4.66 0.51
C THR A 38 9.15 -6.00 0.77
N VAL A 39 9.22 -6.58 1.97
CA VAL A 39 8.74 -7.94 2.19
C VAL A 39 7.32 -8.01 2.71
N LEU A 40 6.59 -8.92 2.08
CA LEU A 40 5.29 -9.43 2.48
C LEU A 40 5.41 -10.60 3.45
N GLY A 41 4.41 -10.75 4.24
CA GLY A 41 4.10 -12.01 4.86
C GLY A 41 4.67 -12.22 6.25
N GLY A 42 3.95 -12.99 6.99
CA GLY A 42 3.94 -13.36 8.36
C GLY A 42 5.26 -13.40 9.12
N ASP A 43 6.27 -13.99 8.60
CA ASP A 43 7.41 -14.43 9.40
C ASP A 43 8.74 -13.67 9.12
N TYR A 44 8.70 -12.61 8.32
CA TYR A 44 9.89 -11.81 7.99
C TYR A 44 9.72 -10.34 8.44
N PRO A 45 9.73 -10.05 9.76
CA PRO A 45 9.57 -8.68 10.26
C PRO A 45 10.74 -7.77 9.89
N GLU A 46 11.84 -8.33 9.51
CA GLU A 46 13.11 -7.66 9.26
C GLU A 46 13.12 -6.71 8.08
N TYR A 47 12.29 -6.94 7.08
CA TYR A 47 12.21 -6.08 5.89
C TYR A 47 11.08 -5.07 5.96
N ARG A 48 10.58 -4.77 7.13
CA ARG A 48 9.48 -3.82 7.36
C ARG A 48 10.02 -2.56 8.01
N PHE A 49 9.43 -1.44 7.66
CA PHE A 49 9.67 -0.23 8.40
C PHE A 49 8.89 -0.26 9.72
N CYS A 50 9.61 -0.24 10.84
CA CYS A 50 9.04 -0.28 12.19
C CYS A 50 9.29 0.99 13.01
N GLY A 51 9.81 2.02 12.38
CA GLY A 51 10.10 3.32 12.99
C GLY A 51 8.94 4.30 12.90
N VAL A 52 9.24 5.54 13.26
CA VAL A 52 8.40 6.71 13.01
C VAL A 52 8.98 7.50 11.83
N PHE A 53 8.16 7.81 10.84
CA PHE A 53 8.51 8.76 9.79
C PHE A 53 7.63 10.00 9.92
N ASP A 54 8.24 11.12 10.27
CA ASP A 54 7.58 12.41 10.40
C ASP A 54 7.97 13.30 9.21
N GLY A 55 7.03 13.53 8.33
CA GLY A 55 7.21 14.39 7.15
C GLY A 55 7.31 15.87 7.49
N GLN A 56 7.01 16.28 8.72
CA GLN A 56 7.04 17.68 9.17
C GLN A 56 6.22 18.64 8.30
N GLY A 57 5.24 18.13 7.54
CA GLY A 57 4.43 18.88 6.58
C GLY A 57 5.03 19.00 5.19
N HIS A 58 6.21 18.40 4.97
CA HIS A 58 6.85 18.34 3.65
C HIS A 58 6.17 17.37 2.69
N VAL A 59 6.54 17.49 1.43
CA VAL A 59 5.98 16.73 0.32
C VAL A 59 7.07 15.92 -0.37
N ILE A 60 6.74 14.67 -0.68
CA ILE A 60 7.52 13.83 -1.59
C ILE A 60 6.74 13.74 -2.89
N SER A 61 7.30 14.22 -4.00
CA SER A 61 6.61 14.30 -5.29
C SER A 61 7.19 13.39 -6.35
N ASN A 62 6.39 13.11 -7.38
CA ASN A 62 6.78 12.37 -8.57
C ASN A 62 7.28 10.94 -8.28
N LEU A 63 6.69 10.28 -7.27
CA LEU A 63 6.92 8.87 -7.05
C LEU A 63 6.47 8.09 -8.29
N TYR A 64 7.41 7.40 -8.93
CA TYR A 64 7.18 6.63 -10.13
C TYR A 64 7.54 5.16 -9.90
N SER A 65 6.61 4.24 -10.13
CA SER A 65 6.84 2.81 -9.99
C SER A 65 6.05 2.03 -11.04
N HIS A 66 6.77 1.47 -12.00
CA HIS A 66 6.19 0.72 -13.13
C HIS A 66 6.54 -0.76 -13.13
N GLU A 67 7.56 -1.17 -12.40
CA GLU A 67 7.97 -2.57 -12.41
C GLU A 67 7.54 -3.27 -11.12
N SER A 68 6.57 -4.14 -11.26
CA SER A 68 6.12 -5.00 -10.15
C SER A 68 6.55 -6.46 -10.29
N TYR A 69 7.29 -6.82 -11.35
CA TYR A 69 7.69 -8.19 -11.63
C TYR A 69 9.18 -8.31 -11.98
N ILE A 70 9.91 -9.10 -11.21
CA ILE A 70 11.30 -9.46 -11.52
C ILE A 70 11.29 -10.86 -12.15
N GLU A 71 11.65 -10.96 -13.43
CA GLU A 71 11.72 -12.23 -14.14
C GLU A 71 12.81 -13.13 -13.52
N GLY A 72 12.43 -14.35 -13.13
CA GLY A 72 13.35 -15.32 -12.53
C GLY A 72 13.52 -15.23 -11.02
N ALA A 73 12.91 -14.28 -10.34
CA ALA A 73 12.79 -14.33 -8.89
C ALA A 73 11.76 -15.39 -8.48
N ASP A 74 12.01 -16.10 -7.37
CA ASP A 74 10.99 -16.99 -6.82
C ASP A 74 9.78 -16.21 -6.32
N GLU A 75 8.64 -16.88 -6.16
CA GLU A 75 7.39 -16.23 -5.77
C GLU A 75 7.48 -15.47 -4.45
N SER A 76 8.42 -15.82 -3.57
CA SER A 76 8.64 -15.15 -2.29
C SER A 76 9.41 -13.82 -2.43
N HIS A 77 10.17 -13.65 -3.51
CA HIS A 77 10.95 -12.45 -3.79
C HIS A 77 10.32 -11.53 -4.85
N ASN A 78 9.30 -12.02 -5.56
CA ASN A 78 8.58 -11.24 -6.59
C ASN A 78 7.56 -10.24 -6.04
N LEU A 79 7.61 -9.95 -4.76
CA LEU A 79 6.66 -9.07 -4.13
C LEU A 79 7.19 -7.63 -4.13
N LEU A 80 7.46 -7.11 -5.33
CA LEU A 80 7.79 -5.71 -5.46
C LEU A 80 6.64 -4.84 -4.97
N ARG A 81 7.00 -3.91 -4.15
CA ARG A 81 6.13 -2.90 -3.58
C ARG A 81 6.25 -1.64 -4.40
N ASN A 82 5.13 -0.98 -4.59
CA ASN A 82 5.05 0.19 -5.45
C ASN A 82 4.86 1.48 -4.68
N ALA A 83 4.30 1.42 -3.46
CA ALA A 83 4.09 2.57 -2.60
C ALA A 83 5.40 3.21 -2.12
N LEU A 84 5.31 4.40 -1.51
CA LEU A 84 6.44 4.99 -0.81
C LEU A 84 7.00 4.03 0.25
N PHE A 85 6.12 3.44 1.06
CA PHE A 85 6.43 2.34 1.99
C PHE A 85 5.77 1.04 1.50
N GLY A 86 6.57 0.04 1.21
CA GLY A 86 6.04 -1.28 0.86
C GLY A 86 5.41 -1.99 2.06
N SER A 87 6.02 -1.85 3.24
CA SER A 87 5.47 -2.41 4.47
C SER A 87 5.81 -1.58 5.69
N VAL A 88 4.78 -1.19 6.46
CA VAL A 88 4.92 -0.53 7.77
C VAL A 88 4.31 -1.45 8.82
N TYR A 89 5.09 -1.83 9.83
CA TYR A 89 4.64 -2.73 10.88
C TYR A 89 5.08 -2.24 12.26
N ASN A 90 4.13 -2.07 13.18
CA ASN A 90 4.39 -1.50 14.50
C ASN A 90 5.12 -0.15 14.44
N GLY A 91 4.82 0.63 13.39
CA GLY A 91 5.43 1.92 13.08
C GLY A 91 4.39 3.03 12.90
N GLU A 92 4.88 4.20 12.57
CA GLU A 92 4.04 5.39 12.34
C GLU A 92 4.55 6.18 11.14
N VAL A 93 3.62 6.67 10.30
CA VAL A 93 3.88 7.67 9.26
C VAL A 93 2.97 8.86 9.51
N LYS A 94 3.53 10.05 9.56
CA LYS A 94 2.73 11.24 9.86
C LYS A 94 3.21 12.50 9.18
N ASN A 95 2.29 13.48 9.07
CA ASN A 95 2.55 14.84 8.59
C ASN A 95 3.27 14.85 7.22
N LEU A 96 2.82 14.02 6.28
CA LEU A 96 3.50 13.82 4.99
C LEU A 96 2.53 13.92 3.82
N GLY A 97 2.91 14.69 2.79
CA GLY A 97 2.29 14.64 1.48
C GLY A 97 3.04 13.72 0.51
N VAL A 98 2.31 12.96 -0.32
CA VAL A 98 2.86 12.28 -1.49
C VAL A 98 2.12 12.78 -2.72
N ALA A 99 2.78 13.61 -3.50
CA ALA A 99 2.18 14.28 -4.64
C ALA A 99 2.55 13.62 -5.97
N ASP A 100 1.59 13.65 -6.90
CA ASP A 100 1.80 13.28 -8.30
C ASP A 100 2.45 11.91 -8.49
N ALA A 101 2.01 10.95 -7.66
CA ALA A 101 2.47 9.57 -7.77
C ALA A 101 1.93 8.90 -9.04
N GLU A 102 2.76 8.11 -9.69
CA GLU A 102 2.38 7.27 -10.82
C GLU A 102 2.78 5.82 -10.55
N ILE A 103 1.79 5.00 -10.21
CA ILE A 103 1.99 3.59 -9.90
C ILE A 103 1.27 2.75 -10.97
N TRP A 104 2.04 1.95 -11.68
CA TRP A 104 1.51 1.03 -12.67
C TRP A 104 1.86 -0.41 -12.30
N ILE A 105 0.83 -1.24 -12.15
CA ILE A 105 0.98 -2.63 -11.73
C ILE A 105 0.93 -3.51 -12.96
N ASP A 106 2.02 -4.24 -13.21
CA ASP A 106 2.18 -5.11 -14.37
C ASP A 106 1.05 -6.16 -14.41
N PRO A 107 0.43 -6.40 -15.58
CA PRO A 107 -0.51 -7.49 -15.75
C PRO A 107 0.03 -8.89 -15.43
N LYS A 108 1.35 -9.06 -15.38
CA LYS A 108 2.02 -10.31 -14.98
C LYS A 108 2.19 -10.44 -13.46
N ASP A 109 1.98 -9.37 -12.68
CA ASP A 109 2.09 -9.45 -11.22
C ASP A 109 0.96 -10.32 -10.66
N ASN A 110 1.30 -11.54 -10.30
CA ASN A 110 0.40 -12.52 -9.70
C ASN A 110 0.33 -12.43 -8.18
N SER A 111 1.00 -11.48 -7.55
CA SER A 111 0.96 -11.34 -6.10
C SER A 111 -0.41 -10.85 -5.63
N ALA A 112 -1.04 -11.56 -4.71
CA ALA A 112 -2.17 -11.05 -3.95
C ALA A 112 -1.66 -9.96 -3.00
N ALA A 113 -1.69 -8.71 -3.43
CA ALA A 113 -1.05 -7.63 -2.70
C ALA A 113 -1.91 -6.38 -2.59
N GLY A 114 -1.84 -5.73 -1.43
CA GLY A 114 -2.32 -4.37 -1.28
C GLY A 114 -1.45 -3.40 -2.06
N LYS A 115 -2.07 -2.41 -2.68
CA LYS A 115 -1.41 -1.33 -3.41
C LYS A 115 -1.95 0.00 -2.91
N GLY A 116 -1.09 0.79 -2.30
CA GLY A 116 -1.38 2.15 -1.85
C GLY A 116 -0.41 3.14 -2.47
N ILE A 117 -0.67 4.43 -2.36
CA ILE A 117 0.34 5.43 -2.71
C ILE A 117 1.33 5.60 -1.56
N LEU A 118 0.84 5.69 -0.33
CA LEU A 118 1.69 5.87 0.84
C LEU A 118 2.21 4.54 1.38
N VAL A 119 1.33 3.55 1.56
CA VAL A 119 1.71 2.24 2.13
C VAL A 119 0.99 1.12 1.39
N ASP A 120 1.73 0.10 0.93
CA ASP A 120 1.10 -1.10 0.38
C ASP A 120 0.52 -2.00 1.48
N TRP A 121 1.32 -2.29 2.52
CA TRP A 121 0.90 -3.13 3.66
C TRP A 121 1.14 -2.45 4.99
N MET A 122 0.12 -2.43 5.82
CA MET A 122 0.16 -1.79 7.13
C MET A 122 -0.33 -2.76 8.22
N GLY A 123 0.48 -2.98 9.25
CA GLY A 123 0.09 -3.81 10.40
C GLY A 123 0.47 -3.18 11.73
N LYS A 124 -0.42 -3.20 12.73
CA LYS A 124 -0.20 -2.65 14.09
C LYS A 124 0.33 -1.21 14.08
N SER A 125 -0.05 -0.40 13.11
CA SER A 125 0.60 0.87 12.80
C SER A 125 -0.39 2.03 12.75
N LYS A 126 0.17 3.25 12.64
CA LYS A 126 -0.62 4.48 12.55
C LYS A 126 -0.19 5.31 11.35
N ILE A 127 -1.18 5.94 10.71
CA ILE A 127 -0.96 6.99 9.72
C ILE A 127 -1.78 8.21 10.16
N THR A 128 -1.14 9.37 10.26
CA THR A 128 -1.80 10.57 10.77
C THR A 128 -1.41 11.79 9.94
N ASN A 129 -2.40 12.61 9.58
CA ASN A 129 -2.21 13.87 8.86
C ASN A 129 -1.38 13.69 7.56
N CYS A 130 -1.68 12.64 6.78
CA CYS A 130 -1.02 12.39 5.50
C CYS A 130 -1.99 12.57 4.35
N TRP A 131 -1.46 12.90 3.18
CA TRP A 131 -2.27 13.00 1.99
C TRP A 131 -1.54 12.47 0.76
N THR A 132 -2.33 12.09 -0.26
CA THR A 132 -1.80 11.58 -1.52
C THR A 132 -2.53 12.15 -2.73
N SER A 133 -1.80 12.30 -3.83
CA SER A 133 -2.34 12.57 -5.17
C SER A 133 -1.63 11.74 -6.24
N GLY A 134 -2.16 11.72 -7.45
CA GLY A 134 -1.59 10.99 -8.57
C GLY A 134 -2.46 9.83 -9.02
N SER A 135 -1.88 8.69 -9.37
CA SER A 135 -2.64 7.57 -9.91
C SER A 135 -2.07 6.20 -9.53
N ILE A 136 -2.99 5.23 -9.37
CA ILE A 136 -2.68 3.81 -9.37
C ILE A 136 -3.45 3.18 -10.53
N TYR A 137 -2.75 2.46 -11.40
CA TYR A 137 -3.34 1.64 -12.44
C TYR A 137 -2.98 0.17 -12.22
N SER A 138 -3.97 -0.70 -12.11
CA SER A 138 -3.79 -2.14 -12.07
C SER A 138 -4.45 -2.78 -13.28
N GLY A 139 -3.65 -3.40 -14.14
CA GLY A 139 -4.11 -4.21 -15.28
C GLY A 139 -4.10 -5.72 -14.99
N THR A 140 -3.96 -6.11 -13.74
CA THR A 140 -3.71 -7.51 -13.36
C THR A 140 -4.97 -8.37 -13.42
N LYS A 141 -4.74 -9.65 -13.63
CA LYS A 141 -5.78 -10.68 -13.60
C LYS A 141 -6.03 -11.24 -12.20
N THR A 142 -5.20 -10.85 -11.25
CA THR A 142 -5.20 -11.37 -9.88
C THR A 142 -5.66 -10.31 -8.90
N GLU A 143 -6.02 -10.77 -7.74
CA GLU A 143 -6.59 -10.00 -6.65
C GLU A 143 -5.69 -8.86 -6.21
N LYS A 144 -6.21 -7.67 -6.33
CA LYS A 144 -5.56 -6.47 -5.82
C LYS A 144 -6.51 -5.69 -4.93
N ASN A 145 -5.92 -5.15 -3.88
CA ASN A 145 -6.64 -4.29 -2.96
C ASN A 145 -6.00 -2.90 -3.05
N ILE A 146 -6.67 -2.00 -3.74
CA ILE A 146 -6.14 -0.67 -4.07
C ILE A 146 -6.72 0.37 -3.11
N GLY A 147 -5.85 1.15 -2.48
CA GLY A 147 -6.25 2.29 -1.64
C GLY A 147 -5.47 3.55 -1.97
N GLY A 148 -6.10 4.70 -1.88
CA GLY A 148 -5.41 5.97 -2.13
C GLY A 148 -4.27 6.21 -1.13
N ILE A 149 -4.43 5.80 0.12
CA ILE A 149 -3.41 5.88 1.17
C ILE A 149 -2.78 4.50 1.41
N VAL A 150 -3.59 3.48 1.73
CA VAL A 150 -3.12 2.16 2.14
C VAL A 150 -3.79 1.08 1.30
N GLY A 151 -3.02 0.14 0.77
CA GLY A 151 -3.55 -1.02 0.06
C GLY A 151 -4.27 -1.99 0.99
N ILE A 152 -3.55 -2.56 1.96
CA ILE A 152 -4.10 -3.52 2.93
C ILE A 152 -3.71 -3.16 4.36
N THR A 153 -4.66 -3.31 5.28
CA THR A 153 -4.43 -3.20 6.73
C THR A 153 -4.63 -4.53 7.44
N MET A 154 -3.83 -4.78 8.50
CA MET A 154 -3.94 -5.96 9.33
C MET A 154 -3.56 -5.69 10.80
N GLN A 155 -4.05 -6.55 11.71
CA GLN A 155 -3.63 -6.63 13.12
C GLN A 155 -3.76 -5.32 13.93
N GLY A 156 -4.75 -4.50 13.63
CA GLY A 156 -5.03 -3.28 14.40
C GLY A 156 -4.28 -2.06 13.86
N CYS A 157 -4.97 -1.26 13.04
CA CYS A 157 -4.41 -0.05 12.43
C CYS A 157 -5.29 1.16 12.70
N THR A 158 -4.67 2.33 12.72
CA THR A 158 -5.36 3.62 12.84
C THR A 158 -4.92 4.55 11.71
N ILE A 159 -5.87 5.15 11.01
CA ILE A 159 -5.65 6.16 9.98
C ILE A 159 -6.51 7.36 10.33
N SER A 160 -5.89 8.53 10.54
CA SER A 160 -6.61 9.71 11.00
C SER A 160 -6.13 10.99 10.33
N GLY A 161 -7.06 11.91 10.02
CA GLY A 161 -6.75 13.20 9.42
C GLY A 161 -6.12 13.09 8.02
N CYS A 162 -6.42 12.02 7.27
CA CYS A 162 -5.80 11.73 5.98
C CYS A 162 -6.74 11.95 4.82
N TYR A 163 -6.19 12.29 3.65
CA TYR A 163 -7.00 12.37 2.44
C TYR A 163 -6.27 11.92 1.18
N SER A 164 -7.05 11.58 0.15
CA SER A 164 -6.50 11.27 -1.17
C SER A 164 -7.36 11.88 -2.27
N THR A 165 -6.67 12.43 -3.28
CA THR A 165 -7.28 12.96 -4.52
C THR A 165 -6.88 12.15 -5.74
N ALA A 166 -6.34 10.96 -5.52
CA ALA A 166 -5.77 10.11 -6.57
C ALA A 166 -6.84 9.52 -7.50
N THR A 167 -6.42 9.18 -8.71
CA THR A 167 -7.18 8.32 -9.63
C THR A 167 -6.78 6.86 -9.41
N LEU A 168 -7.74 6.04 -8.99
CA LEU A 168 -7.52 4.62 -8.70
C LEU A 168 -8.22 3.79 -9.78
N THR A 169 -7.46 3.04 -10.57
CA THR A 169 -7.98 2.22 -11.66
C THR A 169 -7.69 0.74 -11.41
N GLY A 170 -8.75 -0.06 -11.36
CA GLY A 170 -8.68 -1.52 -11.27
C GLY A 170 -9.28 -2.18 -12.52
N ASN A 171 -8.46 -2.91 -13.24
CA ASN A 171 -8.84 -3.62 -14.47
C ASN A 171 -8.77 -5.14 -14.22
N PHE A 172 -9.66 -5.63 -13.36
CA PHE A 172 -9.66 -7.00 -12.84
C PHE A 172 -10.41 -7.93 -13.78
N THR A 173 -9.80 -8.30 -14.90
CA THR A 173 -10.50 -8.98 -15.99
C THR A 173 -10.66 -10.49 -15.86
N ASN A 174 -10.05 -11.14 -14.84
CA ASN A 174 -10.12 -12.59 -14.69
C ASN A 174 -10.09 -13.06 -13.23
N SER A 175 -11.06 -12.67 -12.45
CA SER A 175 -11.27 -13.26 -11.11
C SER A 175 -11.92 -14.65 -11.12
N GLU A 176 -11.95 -15.35 -12.26
CA GLU A 176 -12.58 -16.68 -12.39
C GLU A 176 -11.99 -17.77 -11.48
N GLY A 177 -10.77 -17.58 -10.97
CA GLY A 177 -10.11 -18.56 -10.11
C GLY A 177 -10.60 -18.59 -8.66
N TYR A 178 -11.01 -17.47 -8.11
CA TYR A 178 -11.25 -17.30 -6.67
C TYR A 178 -12.67 -17.59 -6.22
N TYR A 179 -13.63 -17.37 -7.10
CA TYR A 179 -15.05 -17.70 -6.79
C TYR A 179 -15.37 -19.19 -6.78
N LYS A 180 -14.39 -20.07 -7.09
CA LYS A 180 -14.56 -21.52 -6.93
C LYS A 180 -14.34 -21.98 -5.48
N ASN A 181 -13.78 -21.15 -4.61
CA ASN A 181 -13.68 -21.47 -3.19
C ASN A 181 -14.59 -20.51 -2.41
N PRO A 182 -15.78 -20.93 -2.00
CA PRO A 182 -16.78 -20.09 -1.33
C PRO A 182 -16.44 -19.80 0.14
N ASP A 183 -15.19 -19.92 0.56
CA ASP A 183 -14.78 -19.53 1.89
C ASP A 183 -14.43 -18.03 1.93
N PRO A 184 -15.38 -17.15 2.29
CA PRO A 184 -15.15 -15.72 2.40
C PRO A 184 -14.16 -15.35 3.50
N ALA A 185 -13.65 -16.34 4.23
CA ALA A 185 -12.75 -16.15 5.36
C ALA A 185 -11.28 -16.00 4.95
N THR A 186 -10.90 -16.27 3.69
CA THR A 186 -9.48 -16.43 3.39
C THR A 186 -8.77 -15.24 2.80
N TRP A 187 -9.40 -14.44 1.95
CA TRP A 187 -8.79 -13.19 1.42
C TRP A 187 -9.86 -12.21 0.92
N PRO A 188 -9.65 -10.90 1.07
CA PRO A 188 -10.56 -9.95 0.46
C PRO A 188 -10.46 -10.05 -1.07
N CYS A 189 -11.63 -10.12 -1.71
CA CYS A 189 -11.74 -10.02 -3.19
C CYS A 189 -11.08 -8.75 -3.72
N ASP A 190 -10.95 -8.64 -5.02
CA ASP A 190 -10.57 -7.38 -5.67
C ASP A 190 -11.35 -6.22 -5.05
N SER A 191 -10.63 -5.23 -4.59
CA SER A 191 -11.28 -4.11 -3.90
C SER A 191 -10.56 -2.79 -4.13
N ILE A 192 -11.35 -1.72 -4.19
CA ILE A 192 -10.82 -0.36 -4.26
C ILE A 192 -11.49 0.50 -3.21
N GLY A 193 -10.71 1.12 -2.35
CA GLY A 193 -11.17 2.13 -1.41
C GLY A 193 -10.44 3.45 -1.59
N GLY A 194 -11.14 4.55 -1.44
CA GLY A 194 -10.52 5.87 -1.60
C GLY A 194 -9.36 6.11 -0.63
N ILE A 195 -9.41 5.51 0.55
CA ILE A 195 -8.35 5.59 1.57
C ILE A 195 -7.68 4.23 1.77
N VAL A 196 -8.45 3.17 2.02
CA VAL A 196 -7.95 1.81 2.30
C VAL A 196 -8.56 0.83 1.32
N GLY A 197 -7.73 0.08 0.60
CA GLY A 197 -8.21 -0.97 -0.31
C GLY A 197 -8.95 -2.07 0.44
N ALA A 198 -8.29 -2.69 1.40
CA ALA A 198 -8.91 -3.73 2.23
C ALA A 198 -8.42 -3.75 3.67
N ARG A 199 -9.30 -4.21 4.58
CA ARG A 199 -8.91 -4.73 5.89
C ARG A 199 -8.89 -6.25 5.85
N PHE A 200 -7.72 -6.84 6.03
CA PHE A 200 -7.57 -8.30 6.04
C PHE A 200 -7.99 -8.90 7.38
N ASN A 201 -7.39 -8.45 8.50
CA ASN A 201 -7.74 -8.92 9.84
C ASN A 201 -7.50 -7.85 10.92
N GLY A 202 -7.94 -8.11 12.13
CA GLY A 202 -7.79 -7.20 13.26
C GLY A 202 -8.71 -5.98 13.17
N SER A 203 -8.49 -4.97 13.99
CA SER A 203 -9.26 -3.74 13.99
C SER A 203 -8.68 -2.73 12.98
N LEU A 204 -9.58 -1.94 12.40
CA LEU A 204 -9.23 -0.75 11.62
C LEU A 204 -10.05 0.42 12.12
N THR A 205 -9.38 1.50 12.52
CA THR A 205 -10.01 2.77 12.86
C THR A 205 -9.64 3.79 11.79
N VAL A 206 -10.65 4.39 11.15
CA VAL A 206 -10.48 5.47 10.17
C VAL A 206 -11.31 6.66 10.64
N THR A 207 -10.67 7.79 10.94
CA THR A 207 -11.32 9.01 11.44
C THR A 207 -10.80 10.23 10.71
N ASP A 208 -11.70 11.20 10.49
CA ASP A 208 -11.36 12.50 9.88
C ASP A 208 -10.64 12.36 8.53
N CYS A 209 -11.03 11.32 7.76
CA CYS A 209 -10.46 11.02 6.45
C CYS A 209 -11.49 11.28 5.34
N TRP A 210 -11.00 11.73 4.18
CA TRP A 210 -11.84 11.96 3.02
C TRP A 210 -11.16 11.58 1.72
N PHE A 211 -11.95 11.33 0.69
CA PHE A 211 -11.50 11.02 -0.66
C PHE A 211 -12.25 11.91 -1.65
N ASP A 212 -11.48 12.65 -2.45
CA ASP A 212 -11.98 13.50 -3.53
C ASP A 212 -11.21 13.22 -4.83
N GLY A 213 -11.05 11.94 -5.13
CA GLY A 213 -10.41 11.44 -6.32
C GLY A 213 -11.38 10.73 -7.25
N LYS A 214 -10.85 9.89 -8.12
CA LYS A 214 -11.63 9.11 -9.07
C LYS A 214 -11.36 7.61 -8.89
N ILE A 215 -12.43 6.80 -8.83
CA ILE A 215 -12.32 5.34 -8.88
C ILE A 215 -12.86 4.86 -10.24
N VAL A 216 -12.06 4.09 -10.96
CA VAL A 216 -12.42 3.45 -12.24
C VAL A 216 -12.26 1.95 -12.07
N VAL A 217 -13.35 1.20 -12.30
CA VAL A 217 -13.34 -0.26 -12.15
C VAL A 217 -13.88 -0.91 -13.41
N ASN A 218 -13.07 -1.78 -14.00
CA ASN A 218 -13.49 -2.72 -15.02
C ASN A 218 -13.42 -4.13 -14.42
N SER A 219 -14.47 -4.52 -13.73
CA SER A 219 -14.60 -5.84 -13.13
C SER A 219 -16.08 -6.16 -12.95
N ILE A 220 -16.42 -7.43 -13.02
CA ILE A 220 -17.77 -7.90 -12.73
C ILE A 220 -18.02 -8.14 -11.22
N GLN A 221 -16.97 -8.09 -10.39
CA GLN A 221 -17.05 -8.56 -9.00
C GLN A 221 -16.09 -7.85 -8.02
N ALA A 222 -15.70 -6.61 -8.26
CA ALA A 222 -14.88 -5.86 -7.32
C ALA A 222 -15.73 -5.18 -6.24
N ALA A 223 -15.23 -5.16 -5.01
CA ALA A 223 -15.79 -4.34 -3.94
C ALA A 223 -15.25 -2.90 -4.05
N VAL A 224 -16.14 -1.92 -3.99
CA VAL A 224 -15.76 -0.51 -4.12
C VAL A 224 -16.33 0.30 -2.96
N GLY A 225 -15.50 1.10 -2.31
CA GLY A 225 -15.91 2.01 -1.24
C GLY A 225 -15.24 3.37 -1.35
N GLY A 226 -15.96 4.43 -0.99
CA GLY A 226 -15.39 5.79 -0.99
C GLY A 226 -14.24 5.94 0.02
N ILE A 227 -14.23 5.16 1.10
CA ILE A 227 -13.18 5.17 2.14
C ILE A 227 -12.51 3.81 2.21
N VAL A 228 -13.24 2.73 2.47
CA VAL A 228 -12.70 1.36 2.58
C VAL A 228 -13.36 0.49 1.52
N GLY A 229 -12.56 -0.21 0.71
CA GLY A 229 -13.06 -1.06 -0.37
C GLY A 229 -13.69 -2.34 0.15
N SER A 230 -12.97 -3.11 0.97
CA SER A 230 -13.51 -4.34 1.55
C SER A 230 -13.03 -4.60 2.98
N ILE A 231 -13.80 -5.43 3.69
CA ILE A 231 -13.50 -5.87 5.06
C ILE A 231 -13.66 -7.38 5.09
N ALA A 232 -12.54 -8.10 5.22
CA ALA A 232 -12.58 -9.53 5.48
C ALA A 232 -12.98 -9.78 6.94
N ILE A 233 -13.93 -10.67 7.16
CA ILE A 233 -14.31 -11.15 8.50
C ILE A 233 -13.61 -12.48 8.68
N VAL A 234 -12.52 -12.49 9.44
CA VAL A 234 -11.87 -13.71 9.89
C VAL A 234 -12.42 -14.02 11.29
N ASN A 235 -13.19 -15.07 11.41
CA ASN A 235 -13.71 -15.57 12.70
C ASN A 235 -12.63 -16.36 13.43
#